data_7612906b09cee5cf30c901ee050aa3ea
#
_entry.id   7612906b09cee5cf30c901ee050aa3ea
#
_cell.length_a   1.000
_cell.length_b   1.000
_cell.length_c   1.000
_cell.angle_alpha   90.00
_cell.angle_beta   90.00
_cell.angle_gamma   90.00
#
_symmetry.space_group_name_H-M   'P 1'
#
loop_
_entity.id
_entity.type
_entity.pdbx_description
1 polymer ?
#
loop_
_entity_poly.entity_id
_entity_poly.type
_entity_poly.pdbx_seq_one_letter_code
_entity_poly.pdbx_strand_id
1 'polypeptide(L)'
;MPRFAANLTMLFNEAPFLYRFSLAAKAGFEGVEYLFPYEFEKMALRAALERHGLTQVLHNLPAGDWAKGERGIAILPDRIDEFRRGVASAIDYATALDCKQVNCLVGIAPDGVPESALRTTLVANLKLAAAELGKHGIRLLIEPINRFDIPGFYLNTVGEAAAIIEEVGSDNLFIQYDLYHQQRTEGELIGTYKRHAERIAHVQLADNPGRNEPGTGEINYPFVFDALEAAGYQGWIGCEYKPRTTTAEGLGWLGTEHKRRQSADIIKIRS
;
A
#
# COMPACT_ATOMS: atom_id res chain seq x y z
N MET A 1 -0.86 7.00 18.17
CA MET A 1 -2.10 7.00 17.34
C MET A 1 -1.75 6.53 15.93
N PRO A 2 -2.54 5.67 15.28
CA PRO A 2 -2.35 5.38 13.87
C PRO A 2 -2.47 6.66 13.05
N ARG A 3 -1.57 6.80 12.09
CA ARG A 3 -1.61 7.90 11.12
C ARG A 3 -2.27 7.37 9.85
N PHE A 4 -3.28 8.07 9.36
CA PHE A 4 -4.00 7.65 8.16
C PHE A 4 -3.52 8.42 6.93
N ALA A 5 -3.34 7.70 5.81
CA ALA A 5 -3.03 8.27 4.51
C ALA A 5 -4.20 8.04 3.55
N ALA A 6 -4.64 9.09 2.84
CA ALA A 6 -5.66 8.95 1.83
C ALA A 6 -5.07 8.32 0.56
N ASN A 7 -5.66 7.23 0.06
CA ASN A 7 -5.30 6.70 -1.25
C ASN A 7 -6.02 7.50 -2.34
N LEU A 8 -5.30 8.41 -3.00
CA LEU A 8 -5.87 9.33 -3.98
C LEU A 8 -6.26 8.66 -5.32
N THR A 9 -5.91 7.41 -5.52
CA THR A 9 -6.44 6.63 -6.66
C THR A 9 -7.89 6.25 -6.43
N MET A 10 -8.27 5.98 -5.17
CA MET A 10 -9.62 5.51 -4.81
C MET A 10 -10.47 6.60 -4.15
N LEU A 11 -9.87 7.45 -3.31
CA LEU A 11 -10.58 8.53 -2.61
C LEU A 11 -10.53 9.83 -3.40
N PHE A 12 -11.58 10.63 -3.24
CA PHE A 12 -11.73 11.93 -3.92
C PHE A 12 -11.68 11.84 -5.45
N ASN A 13 -11.97 10.66 -6.01
CA ASN A 13 -11.94 10.42 -7.45
C ASN A 13 -13.06 11.16 -8.21
N GLU A 14 -13.97 11.79 -7.50
CA GLU A 14 -14.96 12.73 -8.02
C GLU A 14 -14.31 14.03 -8.56
N ALA A 15 -13.03 14.27 -8.21
CA ALA A 15 -12.27 15.47 -8.60
C ALA A 15 -11.04 15.12 -9.47
N PRO A 16 -10.55 16.09 -10.28
CA PRO A 16 -9.27 15.95 -10.98
C PRO A 16 -8.12 15.62 -10.02
N PHE A 17 -7.17 14.77 -10.43
CA PHE A 17 -6.18 14.16 -9.55
C PHE A 17 -5.41 15.18 -8.68
N LEU A 18 -4.84 16.21 -9.26
CA LEU A 18 -4.08 17.23 -8.51
C LEU A 18 -4.94 18.03 -7.51
N TYR A 19 -6.25 18.09 -7.71
CA TYR A 19 -7.16 18.73 -6.76
C TYR A 19 -7.46 17.86 -5.53
N ARG A 20 -7.30 16.52 -5.66
CA ARG A 20 -7.53 15.56 -4.56
C ARG A 20 -6.61 15.79 -3.36
N PHE A 21 -5.40 16.31 -3.56
CA PHE A 21 -4.49 16.70 -2.47
C PHE A 21 -5.14 17.74 -1.54
N SER A 22 -5.75 18.76 -2.12
CA SER A 22 -6.46 19.78 -1.34
C SER A 22 -7.66 19.21 -0.59
N LEU A 23 -8.40 18.27 -1.19
CA LEU A 23 -9.54 17.61 -0.54
C LEU A 23 -9.09 16.70 0.60
N ALA A 24 -8.01 15.94 0.43
CA ALA A 24 -7.45 15.10 1.47
C ALA A 24 -7.00 15.93 2.69
N ALA A 25 -6.26 17.03 2.46
CA ALA A 25 -5.85 17.92 3.54
C ALA A 25 -7.04 18.55 4.27
N LYS A 26 -8.08 19.02 3.54
CA LYS A 26 -9.32 19.53 4.13
C LYS A 26 -10.09 18.50 4.94
N ALA A 27 -10.00 17.23 4.57
CA ALA A 27 -10.60 16.12 5.30
C ALA A 27 -9.77 15.70 6.54
N GLY A 28 -8.62 16.32 6.79
CA GLY A 28 -7.78 16.07 7.97
C GLY A 28 -6.72 14.97 7.77
N PHE A 29 -6.47 14.53 6.55
CA PHE A 29 -5.34 13.64 6.27
C PHE A 29 -4.02 14.42 6.29
N GLU A 30 -2.98 13.80 6.86
CA GLU A 30 -1.61 14.31 6.89
C GLU A 30 -0.71 13.57 5.86
N GLY A 31 -1.17 12.44 5.36
CA GLY A 31 -0.48 11.63 4.37
C GLY A 31 -1.38 11.26 3.20
N VAL A 32 -0.75 11.03 2.06
CA VAL A 32 -1.41 10.53 0.86
C VAL A 32 -0.59 9.42 0.22
N GLU A 33 -1.28 8.51 -0.45
CA GLU A 33 -0.71 7.50 -1.31
C GLU A 33 -1.52 7.39 -2.60
N TYR A 34 -0.96 6.82 -3.63
CA TYR A 34 -1.66 6.54 -4.88
C TYR A 34 -0.87 5.52 -5.70
N LEU A 35 -1.54 4.84 -6.63
CA LEU A 35 -0.90 3.76 -7.36
C LEU A 35 0.25 4.25 -8.24
N PHE A 36 -0.02 5.17 -9.15
CA PHE A 36 0.97 5.55 -10.17
C PHE A 36 1.08 7.07 -10.33
N PRO A 37 2.27 7.65 -10.08
CA PRO A 37 2.52 9.09 -10.28
C PRO A 37 2.90 9.45 -11.72
N TYR A 38 3.22 8.49 -12.57
CA TYR A 38 4.06 8.64 -13.77
C TYR A 38 3.40 9.40 -14.93
N GLU A 39 2.09 9.64 -14.88
CA GLU A 39 1.37 10.48 -15.83
C GLU A 39 1.45 11.98 -15.49
N PHE A 40 1.99 12.32 -14.32
CA PHE A 40 2.07 13.70 -13.82
C PHE A 40 3.52 14.14 -13.69
N GLU A 41 3.78 15.40 -13.99
CA GLU A 41 5.08 15.99 -13.72
C GLU A 41 5.39 15.94 -12.22
N LYS A 42 6.53 15.33 -11.86
CA LYS A 42 6.91 15.11 -10.45
C LYS A 42 6.98 16.39 -9.62
N MET A 43 7.38 17.53 -10.25
CA MET A 43 7.41 18.83 -9.56
C MET A 43 6.00 19.39 -9.33
N ALA A 44 5.02 19.07 -10.16
CA ALA A 44 3.63 19.44 -9.92
C ALA A 44 3.05 18.67 -8.71
N LEU A 45 3.38 17.37 -8.59
CA LEU A 45 3.03 16.55 -7.44
C LEU A 45 3.71 17.06 -6.16
N ARG A 46 5.00 17.37 -6.23
CA ARG A 46 5.74 17.94 -5.10
C ARG A 46 5.13 19.27 -4.62
N ALA A 47 4.81 20.16 -5.54
CA ALA A 47 4.17 21.44 -5.22
C ALA A 47 2.77 21.24 -4.59
N ALA A 48 2.01 20.22 -5.01
CA ALA A 48 0.72 19.89 -4.40
C ALA A 48 0.88 19.39 -2.96
N LEU A 49 1.87 18.51 -2.70
CA LEU A 49 2.20 18.03 -1.35
C LEU A 49 2.58 19.20 -0.42
N GLU A 50 3.54 20.03 -0.86
CA GLU A 50 4.04 21.16 -0.07
C GLU A 50 2.96 22.20 0.23
N ARG A 51 2.15 22.54 -0.79
CA ARG A 51 1.04 23.52 -0.63
C ARG A 51 0.04 23.10 0.43
N HIS A 52 -0.17 21.81 0.61
CA HIS A 52 -1.19 21.28 1.52
C HIS A 52 -0.61 20.60 2.77
N GLY A 53 0.72 20.65 2.96
CA GLY A 53 1.39 20.06 4.13
C GLY A 53 1.23 18.53 4.20
N LEU A 54 1.17 17.85 3.05
CA LEU A 54 0.95 16.40 2.97
C LEU A 54 2.26 15.64 2.80
N THR A 55 2.36 14.49 3.43
CA THR A 55 3.45 13.52 3.23
C THR A 55 3.07 12.54 2.14
N GLN A 56 3.94 12.32 1.13
CA GLN A 56 3.82 11.18 0.23
C GLN A 56 4.23 9.90 0.94
N VAL A 57 3.28 8.99 1.15
CA VAL A 57 3.49 7.77 1.94
C VAL A 57 3.95 6.60 1.10
N LEU A 58 3.31 6.41 -0.06
CA LEU A 58 3.56 5.26 -0.93
C LEU A 58 3.14 5.56 -2.36
N HIS A 59 3.82 4.95 -3.31
CA HIS A 59 3.32 4.67 -4.67
C HIS A 59 3.87 3.33 -5.18
N ASN A 60 3.34 2.82 -6.30
CA ASN A 60 3.83 1.57 -6.87
C ASN A 60 4.93 1.80 -7.90
N LEU A 61 5.77 0.79 -8.13
CA LEU A 61 6.56 0.67 -9.36
C LEU A 61 5.63 0.66 -10.58
N PRO A 62 6.10 1.07 -11.78
CA PRO A 62 5.32 0.87 -13.02
C PRO A 62 4.91 -0.60 -13.17
N ALA A 63 3.62 -0.83 -13.36
CA ALA A 63 3.03 -2.18 -13.32
C ALA A 63 2.67 -2.74 -14.70
N GLY A 64 3.27 -2.19 -15.77
CA GLY A 64 2.92 -2.51 -17.14
C GLY A 64 1.72 -1.71 -17.65
N ASP A 65 1.03 -2.21 -18.67
CA ASP A 65 -0.16 -1.57 -19.25
C ASP A 65 -1.41 -1.85 -18.39
N TRP A 66 -1.63 -0.99 -17.41
CA TRP A 66 -2.76 -1.11 -16.47
C TRP A 66 -4.12 -1.13 -17.17
N ALA A 67 -4.26 -0.34 -18.23
CA ALA A 67 -5.50 -0.23 -18.99
C ALA A 67 -5.84 -1.53 -19.74
N LYS A 68 -4.81 -2.31 -20.14
CA LYS A 68 -4.97 -3.64 -20.74
C LYS A 68 -5.06 -4.77 -19.73
N GLY A 69 -5.11 -4.46 -18.42
CA GLY A 69 -5.30 -5.45 -17.38
C GLY A 69 -4.01 -5.99 -16.76
N GLU A 70 -2.83 -5.46 -17.11
CA GLU A 70 -1.58 -5.83 -16.43
C GLU A 70 -1.61 -5.37 -14.97
N ARG A 71 -1.03 -6.17 -14.08
CA ARG A 71 -1.03 -5.94 -12.63
C ARG A 71 0.35 -6.17 -12.02
N GLY A 72 1.39 -5.72 -12.73
CA GLY A 72 2.79 -5.94 -12.39
C GLY A 72 3.50 -6.80 -13.43
N ILE A 73 4.81 -6.60 -13.55
CA ILE A 73 5.67 -7.27 -14.54
C ILE A 73 6.91 -7.93 -13.91
N ALA A 74 6.97 -7.94 -12.57
CA ALA A 74 8.17 -8.40 -11.87
C ALA A 74 8.45 -9.91 -12.05
N ILE A 75 7.40 -10.69 -12.35
CA ILE A 75 7.54 -12.15 -12.61
C ILE A 75 7.86 -12.49 -14.07
N LEU A 76 7.82 -11.53 -15.01
CA LEU A 76 7.85 -11.80 -16.45
C LEU A 76 9.28 -11.87 -16.98
N PRO A 77 9.75 -13.06 -17.44
CA PRO A 77 11.15 -13.25 -17.89
C PRO A 77 11.53 -12.43 -19.12
N ASP A 78 10.57 -12.14 -20.00
CA ASP A 78 10.76 -11.38 -21.23
C ASP A 78 10.71 -9.85 -21.03
N ARG A 79 10.41 -9.39 -19.80
CA ARG A 79 10.24 -7.95 -19.48
C ARG A 79 11.21 -7.42 -18.41
N ILE A 80 12.34 -8.10 -18.19
CA ILE A 80 13.34 -7.74 -17.18
C ILE A 80 13.89 -6.31 -17.40
N ASP A 81 14.18 -5.94 -18.65
CA ASP A 81 14.72 -4.59 -18.93
C ASP A 81 13.68 -3.49 -18.76
N GLU A 82 12.41 -3.78 -19.02
CA GLU A 82 11.32 -2.86 -18.72
C GLU A 82 11.15 -2.68 -17.20
N PHE A 83 11.20 -3.77 -16.45
CA PHE A 83 11.18 -3.72 -14.99
C PHE A 83 12.31 -2.87 -14.43
N ARG A 84 13.54 -3.03 -14.92
CA ARG A 84 14.68 -2.22 -14.52
C ARG A 84 14.50 -0.72 -14.81
N ARG A 85 13.96 -0.36 -15.97
CA ARG A 85 13.62 1.03 -16.27
C ARG A 85 12.53 1.56 -15.34
N GLY A 86 11.57 0.72 -15.00
CA GLY A 86 10.51 1.03 -14.02
C GLY A 86 11.07 1.35 -12.64
N VAL A 87 12.05 0.57 -12.17
CA VAL A 87 12.75 0.82 -10.90
C VAL A 87 13.45 2.19 -10.93
N ALA A 88 14.19 2.50 -12.00
CA ALA A 88 14.86 3.79 -12.14
C ALA A 88 13.86 4.97 -12.15
N SER A 89 12.73 4.83 -12.84
CA SER A 89 11.66 5.83 -12.83
C SER A 89 11.06 6.01 -11.44
N ALA A 90 10.82 4.91 -10.70
CA ALA A 90 10.27 4.98 -9.34
C ALA A 90 11.24 5.67 -8.37
N ILE A 91 12.54 5.44 -8.48
CA ILE A 91 13.56 6.12 -7.69
C ILE A 91 13.52 7.64 -7.95
N ASP A 92 13.43 8.05 -9.22
CA ASP A 92 13.36 9.47 -9.59
C ASP A 92 12.14 10.17 -9.00
N TYR A 93 10.96 9.53 -9.09
CA TYR A 93 9.73 10.07 -8.49
C TYR A 93 9.76 10.03 -6.96
N ALA A 94 10.12 8.91 -6.36
CA ALA A 94 10.18 8.78 -4.89
C ALA A 94 11.15 9.80 -4.27
N THR A 95 12.30 10.02 -4.90
CA THR A 95 13.28 11.03 -4.47
C THR A 95 12.70 12.44 -4.57
N ALA A 96 12.07 12.78 -5.70
CA ALA A 96 11.46 14.11 -5.89
C ALA A 96 10.32 14.39 -4.90
N LEU A 97 9.55 13.34 -4.54
CA LEU A 97 8.38 13.45 -3.65
C LEU A 97 8.73 13.22 -2.17
N ASP A 98 10.00 12.95 -1.84
CA ASP A 98 10.44 12.51 -0.50
C ASP A 98 9.69 11.25 0.01
N CYS A 99 9.30 10.38 -0.91
CA CYS A 99 8.59 9.14 -0.61
C CYS A 99 9.60 8.07 -0.17
N LYS A 100 9.37 7.49 1.01
CA LYS A 100 10.35 6.57 1.64
C LYS A 100 10.09 5.10 1.35
N GLN A 101 9.05 4.77 0.59
CA GLN A 101 8.72 3.39 0.25
C GLN A 101 7.92 3.30 -1.05
N VAL A 102 8.14 2.24 -1.80
CA VAL A 102 7.40 1.92 -3.02
C VAL A 102 6.97 0.46 -3.01
N ASN A 103 5.77 0.18 -3.51
CA ASN A 103 5.28 -1.19 -3.64
C ASN A 103 5.54 -1.74 -5.05
N CYS A 104 5.89 -3.02 -5.13
CA CYS A 104 6.04 -3.77 -6.36
C CYS A 104 4.88 -4.75 -6.51
N LEU A 105 3.94 -4.44 -7.39
CA LEU A 105 2.98 -5.43 -7.85
C LEU A 105 3.71 -6.51 -8.64
N VAL A 106 3.64 -7.76 -8.17
CA VAL A 106 4.47 -8.84 -8.73
C VAL A 106 3.99 -9.28 -10.11
N GLY A 107 2.70 -9.31 -10.35
CA GLY A 107 2.10 -9.62 -11.65
C GLY A 107 1.14 -10.80 -11.63
N ILE A 108 0.42 -10.97 -12.75
CA ILE A 108 -0.43 -12.12 -13.05
C ILE A 108 0.44 -13.17 -13.75
N ALA A 109 0.38 -14.41 -13.29
CA ALA A 109 1.12 -15.52 -13.90
C ALA A 109 0.56 -15.79 -15.32
N PRO A 110 1.38 -15.64 -16.37
CA PRO A 110 0.93 -15.92 -17.72
C PRO A 110 0.86 -17.44 -17.99
N ASP A 111 -0.08 -17.84 -18.84
CA ASP A 111 -0.21 -19.23 -19.27
C ASP A 111 1.06 -19.71 -20.00
N GLY A 112 1.42 -20.96 -19.76
CA GLY A 112 2.51 -21.64 -20.47
C GLY A 112 3.93 -21.28 -20.03
N VAL A 113 4.12 -20.37 -19.08
CA VAL A 113 5.44 -20.11 -18.49
C VAL A 113 5.62 -20.97 -17.24
N PRO A 114 6.72 -21.76 -17.16
CA PRO A 114 6.96 -22.59 -15.97
C PRO A 114 7.05 -21.77 -14.69
N GLU A 115 6.45 -22.25 -13.61
CA GLU A 115 6.45 -21.58 -12.30
C GLU A 115 7.89 -21.29 -11.84
N SER A 116 8.83 -22.22 -12.04
CA SER A 116 10.24 -22.02 -11.69
C SER A 116 10.90 -20.84 -12.42
N ALA A 117 10.50 -20.56 -13.65
CA ALA A 117 11.00 -19.41 -14.41
C ALA A 117 10.41 -18.11 -13.86
N LEU A 118 9.11 -18.09 -13.52
CA LEU A 118 8.46 -16.95 -12.87
C LEU A 118 9.12 -16.64 -11.53
N ARG A 119 9.32 -17.65 -10.70
CA ARG A 119 9.94 -17.52 -9.37
C ARG A 119 11.37 -17.01 -9.46
N THR A 120 12.19 -17.59 -10.32
CA THR A 120 13.58 -17.17 -10.54
C THR A 120 13.63 -15.70 -10.99
N THR A 121 12.76 -15.31 -11.92
CA THR A 121 12.68 -13.93 -12.41
C THR A 121 12.26 -12.97 -11.31
N LEU A 122 11.22 -13.31 -10.56
CA LEU A 122 10.73 -12.49 -9.44
C LEU A 122 11.83 -12.24 -8.42
N VAL A 123 12.50 -13.29 -7.95
CA VAL A 123 13.57 -13.19 -6.95
C VAL A 123 14.71 -12.31 -7.45
N ALA A 124 15.15 -12.50 -8.70
CA ALA A 124 16.21 -11.68 -9.31
C ALA A 124 15.81 -10.20 -9.44
N ASN A 125 14.58 -9.94 -9.90
CA ASN A 125 14.06 -8.59 -10.05
C ASN A 125 13.87 -7.88 -8.70
N LEU A 126 13.30 -8.55 -7.71
CA LEU A 126 13.14 -7.97 -6.37
C LEU A 126 14.49 -7.71 -5.70
N LYS A 127 15.47 -8.60 -5.87
CA LYS A 127 16.84 -8.40 -5.36
C LYS A 127 17.48 -7.15 -5.96
N LEU A 128 17.36 -6.98 -7.26
CA LEU A 128 17.84 -5.78 -7.96
C LEU A 128 17.10 -4.53 -7.46
N ALA A 129 15.78 -4.55 -7.43
CA ALA A 129 14.97 -3.40 -7.03
C ALA A 129 15.24 -2.99 -5.57
N ALA A 130 15.33 -3.96 -4.65
CA ALA A 130 15.65 -3.69 -3.25
C ALA A 130 17.03 -3.05 -3.08
N ALA A 131 18.03 -3.52 -3.83
CA ALA A 131 19.38 -2.96 -3.81
C ALA A 131 19.42 -1.53 -4.38
N GLU A 132 18.78 -1.29 -5.53
CA GLU A 132 18.77 0.05 -6.16
C GLU A 132 18.02 1.07 -5.33
N LEU A 133 16.82 0.75 -4.85
CA LEU A 133 16.01 1.63 -3.97
C LEU A 133 16.72 1.90 -2.64
N GLY A 134 17.39 0.88 -2.07
CA GLY A 134 18.13 1.00 -0.83
C GLY A 134 19.26 2.03 -0.87
N LYS A 135 19.91 2.23 -2.02
CA LYS A 135 20.94 3.29 -2.22
C LYS A 135 20.37 4.71 -2.00
N HIS A 136 19.07 4.87 -2.15
CA HIS A 136 18.34 6.14 -1.99
C HIS A 136 17.54 6.21 -0.67
N GLY A 137 17.70 5.22 0.21
CA GLY A 137 16.95 5.14 1.47
C GLY A 137 15.45 4.89 1.28
N ILE A 138 15.06 4.27 0.15
CA ILE A 138 13.69 3.94 -0.21
C ILE A 138 13.47 2.44 0.02
N ARG A 139 12.46 2.07 0.79
CA ARG A 139 12.07 0.68 1.02
C ARG A 139 11.30 0.12 -0.17
N LEU A 140 11.57 -1.13 -0.52
CA LEU A 140 10.75 -1.89 -1.45
C LEU A 140 9.73 -2.73 -0.68
N LEU A 141 8.48 -2.70 -1.12
CA LEU A 141 7.42 -3.53 -0.58
C LEU A 141 6.88 -4.49 -1.66
N ILE A 142 6.33 -5.62 -1.21
CA ILE A 142 5.49 -6.52 -2.01
C ILE A 142 4.17 -6.75 -1.28
N GLU A 143 3.10 -6.92 -2.04
CA GLU A 143 1.75 -7.00 -1.52
C GLU A 143 1.09 -8.32 -1.90
N PRO A 144 0.65 -9.12 -0.91
CA PRO A 144 -0.27 -10.24 -1.17
C PRO A 144 -1.66 -9.74 -1.52
N ILE A 145 -2.17 -10.14 -2.68
CA ILE A 145 -3.49 -9.71 -3.18
C ILE A 145 -4.42 -10.93 -3.28
N ASN A 146 -5.66 -10.78 -2.81
CA ASN A 146 -6.65 -11.85 -2.84
C ASN A 146 -7.02 -12.27 -4.27
N ARG A 147 -7.33 -13.54 -4.46
CA ARG A 147 -7.62 -14.16 -5.76
C ARG A 147 -8.97 -13.76 -6.37
N PHE A 148 -9.86 -13.14 -5.57
CA PHE A 148 -11.17 -12.73 -6.04
C PHE A 148 -11.11 -11.40 -6.80
N ASP A 149 -10.25 -10.47 -6.34
CA ASP A 149 -10.10 -9.16 -6.97
C ASP A 149 -9.19 -9.22 -8.20
N ILE A 150 -8.09 -10.00 -8.13
CA ILE A 150 -7.16 -10.20 -9.24
C ILE A 150 -6.91 -11.71 -9.43
N PRO A 151 -7.77 -12.40 -10.21
CA PRO A 151 -7.55 -13.80 -10.55
C PRO A 151 -6.20 -14.02 -11.23
N GLY A 152 -5.46 -15.05 -10.80
CA GLY A 152 -4.14 -15.37 -11.34
C GLY A 152 -2.98 -14.52 -10.83
N PHE A 153 -3.23 -13.58 -9.90
CA PHE A 153 -2.15 -12.82 -9.26
C PHE A 153 -1.20 -13.80 -8.53
N TYR A 154 0.10 -13.62 -8.74
CA TYR A 154 1.11 -14.62 -8.35
C TYR A 154 1.36 -14.72 -6.84
N LEU A 155 1.14 -13.63 -6.09
CA LEU A 155 1.39 -13.53 -4.65
C LEU A 155 0.08 -13.31 -3.89
N ASN A 156 -0.38 -14.28 -3.10
CA ASN A 156 -1.71 -14.22 -2.49
C ASN A 156 -1.73 -14.23 -0.96
N THR A 157 -0.67 -14.71 -0.30
CA THR A 157 -0.63 -14.82 1.16
C THR A 157 0.60 -14.14 1.76
N VAL A 158 0.48 -13.71 3.02
CA VAL A 158 1.61 -13.14 3.77
C VAL A 158 2.72 -14.16 3.98
N GLY A 159 2.37 -15.44 4.14
CA GLY A 159 3.35 -16.53 4.23
C GLY A 159 4.19 -16.68 2.96
N GLU A 160 3.56 -16.60 1.78
CA GLU A 160 4.26 -16.59 0.48
C GLU A 160 5.19 -15.37 0.36
N ALA A 161 4.73 -14.18 0.77
CA ALA A 161 5.56 -12.98 0.76
C ALA A 161 6.78 -13.11 1.67
N ALA A 162 6.62 -13.65 2.88
CA ALA A 162 7.72 -13.91 3.78
C ALA A 162 8.76 -14.88 3.19
N ALA A 163 8.30 -15.98 2.56
CA ALA A 163 9.18 -16.92 1.89
C ALA A 163 9.96 -16.28 0.70
N ILE A 164 9.31 -15.39 -0.07
CA ILE A 164 9.96 -14.62 -1.14
C ILE A 164 11.04 -13.71 -0.55
N ILE A 165 10.75 -13.00 0.54
CA ILE A 165 11.71 -12.10 1.21
C ILE A 165 12.95 -12.86 1.69
N GLU A 166 12.75 -14.04 2.28
CA GLU A 166 13.86 -14.89 2.69
C GLU A 166 14.73 -15.35 1.51
N GLU A 167 14.10 -15.77 0.41
CA GLU A 167 14.80 -16.20 -0.80
C GLU A 167 15.57 -15.05 -1.48
N VAL A 168 15.00 -13.84 -1.52
CA VAL A 168 15.66 -12.63 -2.03
C VAL A 168 16.87 -12.27 -1.16
N GLY A 169 16.79 -12.48 0.16
CA GLY A 169 17.88 -12.26 1.09
C GLY A 169 18.29 -10.78 1.20
N SER A 170 17.34 -9.85 1.12
CA SER A 170 17.56 -8.41 1.24
C SER A 170 16.91 -7.84 2.51
N ASP A 171 17.65 -7.00 3.22
CA ASP A 171 17.11 -6.26 4.38
C ASP A 171 16.22 -5.07 3.97
N ASN A 172 16.18 -4.74 2.66
CA ASN A 172 15.37 -3.66 2.11
C ASN A 172 14.13 -4.14 1.34
N LEU A 173 13.60 -5.33 1.67
CA LEU A 173 12.36 -5.85 1.12
C LEU A 173 11.38 -6.15 2.25
N PHE A 174 10.17 -5.59 2.16
CA PHE A 174 9.15 -5.62 3.19
C PHE A 174 7.79 -6.01 2.61
N ILE A 175 6.81 -6.18 3.50
CA ILE A 175 5.42 -6.50 3.15
C ILE A 175 4.58 -5.22 3.25
N GLN A 176 3.78 -4.95 2.22
CA GLN A 176 2.58 -4.13 2.30
C GLN A 176 1.44 -5.04 2.76
N TYR A 177 0.90 -4.75 3.94
CA TYR A 177 -0.12 -5.57 4.58
C TYR A 177 -1.49 -4.91 4.44
N ASP A 178 -2.24 -5.29 3.43
CA ASP A 178 -3.62 -4.84 3.26
C ASP A 178 -4.56 -5.76 4.05
N LEU A 179 -5.24 -5.17 5.05
CA LEU A 179 -6.19 -5.86 5.93
C LEU A 179 -7.37 -6.45 5.15
N TYR A 180 -7.83 -5.79 4.09
CA TYR A 180 -8.90 -6.30 3.25
C TYR A 180 -8.46 -7.53 2.46
N HIS A 181 -7.28 -7.49 1.84
CA HIS A 181 -6.76 -8.65 1.12
C HIS A 181 -6.49 -9.82 2.06
N GLN A 182 -5.94 -9.56 3.23
CA GLN A 182 -5.73 -10.61 4.25
C GLN A 182 -7.05 -11.20 4.75
N GLN A 183 -8.05 -10.36 5.07
CA GLN A 183 -9.37 -10.84 5.52
C GLN A 183 -10.01 -11.74 4.47
N ARG A 184 -9.93 -11.32 3.21
CA ARG A 184 -10.56 -12.03 2.10
C ARG A 184 -9.83 -13.30 1.69
N THR A 185 -8.57 -13.48 2.08
CA THR A 185 -7.75 -14.66 1.75
C THR A 185 -7.72 -15.67 2.89
N GLU A 186 -7.24 -15.28 4.06
CA GLU A 186 -6.94 -16.18 5.18
C GLU A 186 -7.63 -15.75 6.48
N GLY A 187 -8.09 -14.50 6.60
CA GLY A 187 -8.53 -13.95 7.87
C GLY A 187 -7.35 -13.75 8.84
N GLU A 188 -7.56 -13.99 10.15
CA GLU A 188 -6.51 -13.94 11.20
C GLU A 188 -5.69 -12.64 11.19
N LEU A 189 -6.35 -11.48 10.99
CA LEU A 189 -5.69 -10.20 10.73
C LEU A 189 -4.57 -9.88 11.74
N ILE A 190 -4.88 -9.94 13.03
CA ILE A 190 -3.92 -9.55 14.07
C ILE A 190 -2.90 -10.66 14.36
N GLY A 191 -3.31 -11.91 14.29
CA GLY A 191 -2.40 -13.05 14.43
C GLY A 191 -1.33 -13.05 13.34
N THR A 192 -1.72 -12.82 12.10
CA THR A 192 -0.81 -12.74 10.96
C THR A 192 0.09 -11.51 11.05
N TYR A 193 -0.47 -10.33 11.39
CA TYR A 193 0.36 -9.13 11.61
C TYR A 193 1.45 -9.39 12.65
N LYS A 194 1.11 -9.93 13.83
CA LYS A 194 2.08 -10.19 14.91
C LYS A 194 3.19 -11.16 14.51
N ARG A 195 2.87 -12.19 13.71
CA ARG A 195 3.89 -13.16 13.23
C ARG A 195 4.90 -12.52 12.28
N HIS A 196 4.49 -11.49 11.53
CA HIS A 196 5.31 -10.89 10.48
C HIS A 196 5.61 -9.40 10.71
N ALA A 197 5.39 -8.88 11.93
CA ALA A 197 5.47 -7.45 12.24
C ALA A 197 6.80 -6.80 11.84
N GLU A 198 7.92 -7.52 12.01
CA GLU A 198 9.26 -7.02 11.64
C GLU A 198 9.45 -6.85 10.13
N ARG A 199 8.64 -7.54 9.32
CA ARG A 199 8.68 -7.46 7.86
C ARG A 199 7.57 -6.59 7.27
N ILE A 200 6.56 -6.19 8.04
CA ILE A 200 5.47 -5.33 7.58
C ILE A 200 5.88 -3.86 7.75
N ALA A 201 6.05 -3.16 6.63
CA ALA A 201 6.44 -1.75 6.63
C ALA A 201 5.28 -0.79 6.38
N HIS A 202 4.19 -1.26 5.79
CA HIS A 202 2.99 -0.48 5.50
C HIS A 202 1.73 -1.32 5.71
N VAL A 203 0.69 -0.68 6.23
CA VAL A 203 -0.63 -1.29 6.41
C VAL A 203 -1.64 -0.54 5.55
N GLN A 204 -2.58 -1.27 4.94
CA GLN A 204 -3.71 -0.66 4.24
C GLN A 204 -5.04 -1.20 4.78
N LEU A 205 -6.11 -0.47 4.53
CA LEU A 205 -7.45 -0.80 4.98
C LEU A 205 -8.51 -0.63 3.90
N ALA A 206 -9.46 -1.54 3.90
CA ALA A 206 -10.80 -1.45 3.34
C ALA A 206 -11.71 -2.46 4.05
N ASP A 207 -13.02 -2.22 4.11
CA ASP A 207 -13.91 -3.18 4.76
C ASP A 207 -14.34 -4.31 3.79
N ASN A 208 -14.47 -5.50 4.32
CA ASN A 208 -14.87 -6.69 3.57
C ASN A 208 -16.39 -6.96 3.77
N PRO A 209 -17.15 -7.35 2.73
CA PRO A 209 -16.70 -7.78 1.39
C PRO A 209 -16.67 -6.68 0.32
N GLY A 210 -17.20 -5.49 0.58
CA GLY A 210 -17.45 -4.47 -0.44
C GLY A 210 -16.21 -3.67 -0.86
N ARG A 211 -15.06 -3.80 -0.16
CA ARG A 211 -13.90 -2.94 -0.29
C ARG A 211 -14.24 -1.46 -0.11
N ASN A 212 -15.17 -1.18 0.83
CA ASN A 212 -15.63 0.16 1.16
C ASN A 212 -14.96 0.69 2.44
N GLU A 213 -15.45 1.85 2.94
CA GLU A 213 -14.96 2.46 4.17
C GLU A 213 -15.18 1.61 5.43
N PRO A 214 -14.33 1.74 6.48
CA PRO A 214 -14.49 1.07 7.76
C PRO A 214 -15.88 1.22 8.37
N GLY A 215 -16.43 0.12 8.86
CA GLY A 215 -17.76 0.06 9.48
C GLY A 215 -18.89 -0.24 8.50
N THR A 216 -18.58 -0.58 7.25
CA THR A 216 -19.56 -0.96 6.23
C THR A 216 -19.63 -2.48 5.99
N GLY A 217 -18.77 -3.24 6.62
CA GLY A 217 -18.65 -4.68 6.47
C GLY A 217 -18.39 -5.42 7.79
N GLU A 218 -17.58 -6.47 7.74
CA GLU A 218 -17.39 -7.42 8.84
C GLU A 218 -16.14 -7.19 9.69
N ILE A 219 -15.24 -6.25 9.31
CA ILE A 219 -14.00 -6.01 10.03
C ILE A 219 -14.25 -5.06 11.22
N ASN A 220 -13.91 -5.50 12.44
CA ASN A 220 -13.99 -4.64 13.63
C ASN A 220 -12.77 -3.71 13.68
N TYR A 221 -12.80 -2.61 12.92
CA TYR A 221 -11.69 -1.67 12.81
C TYR A 221 -11.26 -1.02 14.14
N PRO A 222 -12.15 -0.62 15.08
CA PRO A 222 -11.72 -0.15 16.39
C PRO A 222 -10.81 -1.14 17.11
N PHE A 223 -11.17 -2.42 17.12
CA PHE A 223 -10.33 -3.49 17.68
C PHE A 223 -9.00 -3.65 16.91
N VAL A 224 -9.04 -3.63 15.58
CA VAL A 224 -7.85 -3.79 14.72
C VAL A 224 -6.86 -2.66 14.97
N PHE A 225 -7.31 -1.41 15.04
CA PHE A 225 -6.44 -0.25 15.31
C PHE A 225 -5.78 -0.33 16.69
N ASP A 226 -6.54 -0.70 17.73
CA ASP A 226 -5.99 -0.87 19.07
C ASP A 226 -4.97 -2.01 19.13
N ALA A 227 -5.23 -3.11 18.42
CA ALA A 227 -4.35 -4.26 18.37
C ALA A 227 -3.04 -3.99 17.60
N LEU A 228 -3.09 -3.22 16.50
CA LEU A 228 -1.91 -2.76 15.76
C LEU A 228 -1.04 -1.83 16.62
N GLU A 229 -1.66 -0.88 17.33
CA GLU A 229 -0.96 0.03 18.24
C GLU A 229 -0.32 -0.73 19.41
N ALA A 230 -1.06 -1.65 20.04
CA ALA A 230 -0.53 -2.51 21.12
C ALA A 230 0.62 -3.42 20.64
N ALA A 231 0.62 -3.80 19.37
CA ALA A 231 1.71 -4.55 18.73
C ALA A 231 2.87 -3.67 18.25
N GLY A 232 2.85 -2.36 18.54
CA GLY A 232 3.95 -1.43 18.27
C GLY A 232 3.98 -0.83 16.86
N TYR A 233 2.91 -0.95 16.05
CA TYR A 233 2.88 -0.34 14.73
C TYR A 233 2.92 1.20 14.81
N GLN A 234 3.91 1.82 14.17
CA GLN A 234 4.13 3.27 14.14
C GLN A 234 4.00 3.86 12.72
N GLY A 235 3.70 3.02 11.74
CA GLY A 235 3.60 3.43 10.34
C GLY A 235 2.30 4.15 9.99
N TRP A 236 2.11 4.37 8.71
CA TRP A 236 0.86 4.88 8.14
C TRP A 236 -0.10 3.73 7.83
N ILE A 237 -1.40 4.02 7.94
CA ILE A 237 -2.45 3.14 7.44
C ILE A 237 -3.06 3.80 6.21
N GLY A 238 -2.84 3.21 5.04
CA GLY A 238 -3.37 3.66 3.76
C GLY A 238 -4.87 3.34 3.66
N CYS A 239 -5.68 4.35 3.35
CA CYS A 239 -7.13 4.19 3.17
C CYS A 239 -7.44 3.82 1.73
N GLU A 240 -7.24 2.54 1.37
CA GLU A 240 -7.36 2.03 0.00
C GLU A 240 -8.73 1.36 -0.23
N TYR A 241 -9.78 2.15 -0.19
CA TYR A 241 -11.16 1.67 -0.37
C TYR A 241 -11.96 2.48 -1.38
N LYS A 242 -13.03 1.87 -1.88
CA LYS A 242 -14.02 2.53 -2.75
C LYS A 242 -15.13 3.10 -1.88
N PRO A 243 -15.30 4.42 -1.77
CA PRO A 243 -16.42 4.98 -1.03
C PRO A 243 -17.76 4.43 -1.55
N ARG A 244 -18.70 4.09 -0.64
CA ARG A 244 -20.02 3.59 -1.02
C ARG A 244 -20.86 4.64 -1.78
N THR A 245 -20.60 5.90 -1.46
CA THR A 245 -21.24 7.07 -2.09
C THR A 245 -20.16 8.05 -2.52
N THR A 246 -20.00 9.18 -1.86
CA THR A 246 -18.88 10.10 -2.07
C THR A 246 -17.82 9.91 -0.99
N THR A 247 -16.59 10.32 -1.28
CA THR A 247 -15.52 10.23 -0.28
C THR A 247 -15.88 11.00 1.00
N ALA A 248 -16.41 12.21 0.86
CA ALA A 248 -16.74 13.06 2.01
C ALA A 248 -17.80 12.43 2.93
N GLU A 249 -18.84 11.80 2.36
CA GLU A 249 -19.89 11.11 3.13
C GLU A 249 -19.36 9.86 3.83
N GLY A 250 -18.40 9.14 3.19
CA GLY A 250 -17.80 7.93 3.73
C GLY A 250 -16.77 8.15 4.85
N LEU A 251 -16.34 9.39 5.16
CA LEU A 251 -15.29 9.67 6.15
C LEU A 251 -15.79 9.76 7.61
N GLY A 252 -17.05 9.48 7.88
CA GLY A 252 -17.62 9.54 9.25
C GLY A 252 -16.87 8.68 10.27
N TRP A 253 -16.33 7.53 9.84
CA TRP A 253 -15.55 6.63 10.67
C TRP A 253 -14.24 7.28 11.18
N LEU A 254 -13.57 8.10 10.36
CA LEU A 254 -12.31 8.76 10.71
C LEU A 254 -12.53 9.77 11.86
N GLY A 255 -13.59 10.57 11.78
CA GLY A 255 -13.95 11.49 12.85
C GLY A 255 -14.37 10.77 14.16
N THR A 256 -15.03 9.63 14.04
CA THR A 256 -15.40 8.79 15.19
C THR A 256 -14.15 8.20 15.86
N GLU A 257 -13.20 7.70 15.08
CA GLU A 257 -11.94 7.14 15.58
C GLU A 257 -11.09 8.20 16.28
N HIS A 258 -10.98 9.40 15.73
CA HIS A 258 -10.28 10.51 16.37
C HIS A 258 -10.89 10.87 17.73
N LYS A 259 -12.21 10.96 17.84
CA LYS A 259 -12.90 11.22 19.10
C LYS A 259 -12.70 10.08 20.12
N ARG A 260 -12.81 8.83 19.70
CA ARG A 260 -12.60 7.64 20.53
C ARG A 260 -11.22 7.68 21.20
N ARG A 261 -10.18 8.02 20.44
CA ARG A 261 -8.79 8.08 20.92
C ARG A 261 -8.53 9.25 21.84
N GLN A 262 -9.03 10.44 21.53
CA GLN A 262 -8.94 11.59 22.42
C GLN A 262 -9.55 11.29 23.80
N SER A 263 -10.67 10.58 23.85
CA SER A 263 -11.32 10.17 25.11
C SER A 263 -10.46 9.16 25.88
N ALA A 264 -9.80 8.21 25.20
CA ALA A 264 -8.93 7.22 25.85
C ALA A 264 -7.66 7.86 26.45
N ASP A 265 -7.07 8.85 25.78
CA ASP A 265 -5.89 9.58 26.28
C ASP A 265 -6.21 10.41 27.52
N ILE A 266 -7.40 11.02 27.59
CA ILE A 266 -7.86 11.76 28.79
C ILE A 266 -7.99 10.81 30.00
N ILE A 267 -8.46 9.59 29.79
CA ILE A 267 -8.59 8.59 30.87
C ILE A 267 -7.22 8.14 31.38
N LYS A 268 -6.25 7.91 30.47
CA LYS A 268 -4.87 7.53 30.83
C LYS A 268 -4.11 8.61 31.63
N ILE A 269 -4.42 9.88 31.40
CA ILE A 269 -3.79 11.00 32.14
C ILE A 269 -4.37 11.14 33.55
N ARG A 270 -5.57 10.61 33.81
CA ARG A 270 -6.27 10.72 35.10
C ARG A 270 -6.11 9.47 35.99
N SER A 271 -5.49 8.41 35.48
CA SER A 271 -5.15 7.17 36.20
C SER A 271 -3.69 7.14 36.59
#